data_452579a4880d9d9ca5a837b7d2fd0080
#
_entry.id   452579a4880d9d9ca5a837b7d2fd0080
#
_cell.length_a   1.000
_cell.length_b   1.000
_cell.length_c   1.000
_cell.angle_alpha   90.00
_cell.angle_beta   90.00
_cell.angle_gamma   90.00
#
_symmetry.space_group_name_H-M   'P 1'
#
loop_
_entity.id
_entity.type
_entity.pdbx_description
1 polymer ?
#
loop_
_entity_poly.entity_id
_entity_poly.type
_entity_poly.pdbx_seq_one_letter_code
_entity_poly.pdbx_strand_id
1 'polypeptide(L)'
;MTYCLGIVTKFGLVMASDSRTNAGYDQINTTRKMHTFIAAGERVFVLLPSGSLSLTQSILTLLRRDWEEGKGLAAAPSLYDAARVIGEQIRRVSDLDRAALERDHYNFNVNFILGGQVRGEAPDLMLIYPQGNPLQATEDSPYLQIGETKYGRPILDRGIRFNHTTLEEAAKYALLSLDSTMKSNVTVGPPIDLLAYSTDELDITRHRRFMEDDPDLLKVRTKWDQSIRQAVLRLPNLRFTRRAGAGQQPAPETIQLDEGPGETA
;
A
#
# COMPACT_ATOMS: atom_id res chain seq x y z
N MET A 1 -6.56 3.00 -10.13
CA MET A 1 -5.33 3.06 -9.29
C MET A 1 -5.29 1.90 -8.32
N THR A 2 -4.30 1.79 -7.50
CA THR A 2 -4.06 0.66 -6.57
C THR A 2 -3.53 1.23 -5.28
N TYR A 3 -3.79 0.58 -4.16
CA TYR A 3 -3.05 0.81 -2.94
C TYR A 3 -2.70 -0.52 -2.27
N CYS A 4 -1.41 -0.81 -2.22
CA CYS A 4 -0.88 -1.99 -1.52
C CYS A 4 0.19 -1.55 -0.53
N LEU A 5 0.32 -2.28 0.56
CA LEU A 5 1.31 -2.04 1.57
C LEU A 5 1.80 -3.34 2.23
N GLY A 6 3.02 -3.30 2.70
CA GLY A 6 3.62 -4.31 3.57
C GLY A 6 4.23 -3.65 4.79
N ILE A 7 4.14 -4.32 5.92
CA ILE A 7 4.73 -3.92 7.22
C ILE A 7 5.59 -5.07 7.70
N VAL A 8 6.83 -4.79 8.10
CA VAL A 8 7.72 -5.75 8.74
C VAL A 8 7.94 -5.36 10.19
N THR A 9 7.88 -6.31 11.08
CA THR A 9 8.16 -6.15 12.52
C THR A 9 9.05 -7.30 12.98
N LYS A 10 9.61 -7.21 14.16
CA LYS A 10 10.37 -8.34 14.74
C LYS A 10 9.53 -9.61 14.96
N PHE A 11 8.19 -9.50 14.85
CA PHE A 11 7.28 -10.63 15.02
C PHE A 11 6.86 -11.27 13.70
N GLY A 12 7.21 -10.64 12.55
CA GLY A 12 6.84 -11.11 11.23
C GLY A 12 6.32 -10.00 10.32
N LEU A 13 5.42 -10.34 9.38
CA LEU A 13 4.95 -9.48 8.31
C LEU A 13 3.43 -9.31 8.35
N VAL A 14 2.98 -8.12 7.93
CA VAL A 14 1.59 -7.89 7.52
C VAL A 14 1.58 -7.34 6.11
N MET A 15 0.80 -7.97 5.22
CA MET A 15 0.63 -7.54 3.83
C MET A 15 -0.84 -7.22 3.58
N ALA A 16 -1.11 -6.12 2.89
CA ALA A 16 -2.48 -5.73 2.60
C ALA A 16 -2.60 -5.09 1.21
N SER A 17 -3.73 -5.34 0.54
CA SER A 17 -4.03 -4.75 -0.76
C SER A 17 -5.52 -4.47 -0.93
N ASP A 18 -5.84 -3.46 -1.70
CA ASP A 18 -7.16 -3.31 -2.30
C ASP A 18 -7.33 -4.26 -3.50
N SER A 19 -8.53 -4.39 -4.01
CA SER A 19 -8.81 -5.20 -5.22
C SER A 19 -9.47 -4.41 -6.35
N ARG A 20 -9.77 -3.12 -6.14
CA ARG A 20 -10.44 -2.32 -7.18
C ARG A 20 -9.50 -2.06 -8.36
N THR A 21 -10.01 -2.24 -9.58
CA THR A 21 -9.30 -1.97 -10.82
C THR A 21 -10.20 -1.14 -11.71
N ASN A 22 -9.69 -0.03 -12.22
CA ASN A 22 -10.43 0.86 -13.13
C ASN A 22 -9.84 0.74 -14.53
N ALA A 23 -10.66 0.36 -15.49
CA ALA A 23 -10.35 0.40 -16.92
C ALA A 23 -11.19 1.54 -17.53
N GLY A 24 -10.64 2.76 -17.53
CA GLY A 24 -11.39 3.95 -17.97
C GLY A 24 -12.30 4.54 -16.87
N TYR A 25 -13.17 5.50 -17.27
CA TYR A 25 -14.01 6.25 -16.33
C TYR A 25 -15.21 5.46 -15.81
N ASP A 26 -15.69 4.45 -16.55
CA ASP A 26 -16.98 3.80 -16.30
C ASP A 26 -16.91 2.31 -15.93
N GLN A 27 -15.71 1.70 -15.89
CA GLN A 27 -15.57 0.28 -15.60
C GLN A 27 -14.80 0.04 -14.30
N ILE A 28 -15.56 -0.20 -13.22
CA ILE A 28 -15.01 -0.68 -11.96
C ILE A 28 -15.03 -2.21 -11.99
N ASN A 29 -13.84 -2.80 -12.02
CA ASN A 29 -13.64 -4.24 -11.90
C ASN A 29 -12.87 -4.57 -10.62
N THR A 30 -12.89 -5.83 -10.22
CA THR A 30 -12.09 -6.34 -9.11
C THR A 30 -11.05 -7.33 -9.61
N THR A 31 -9.81 -7.12 -9.19
CA THR A 31 -8.69 -8.03 -9.50
C THR A 31 -7.90 -8.30 -8.24
N ARG A 32 -7.59 -9.56 -7.97
CA ARG A 32 -6.71 -9.91 -6.85
C ARG A 32 -5.32 -9.32 -7.09
N LYS A 33 -4.82 -8.61 -6.09
CA LYS A 33 -3.48 -7.99 -6.09
C LYS A 33 -2.53 -8.66 -5.08
N MET A 34 -3.00 -9.66 -4.35
CA MET A 34 -2.16 -10.45 -3.46
C MET A 34 -1.93 -11.83 -4.08
N HIS A 35 -0.66 -12.14 -4.35
CA HIS A 35 -0.23 -13.41 -4.94
C HIS A 35 0.77 -14.07 -4.01
N THR A 36 0.61 -15.37 -3.78
CA THR A 36 1.44 -16.14 -2.86
C THR A 36 2.17 -17.25 -3.59
N PHE A 37 3.43 -17.49 -3.19
CA PHE A 37 4.26 -18.60 -3.61
C PHE A 37 4.75 -19.29 -2.34
N ILE A 38 4.34 -20.55 -2.11
CA ILE A 38 4.56 -21.26 -0.86
C ILE A 38 5.15 -22.63 -1.15
N ALA A 39 6.32 -22.89 -0.56
CA ALA A 39 6.85 -24.23 -0.34
C ALA A 39 6.86 -24.44 1.18
N ALA A 40 5.80 -25.07 1.69
CA ALA A 40 5.54 -25.18 3.13
C ALA A 40 6.76 -25.74 3.89
N GLY A 41 7.13 -25.07 4.97
CA GLY A 41 8.30 -25.39 5.77
C GLY A 41 9.64 -24.99 5.13
N GLU A 42 9.67 -24.40 3.93
CA GLU A 42 10.90 -23.96 3.26
C GLU A 42 10.91 -22.47 2.97
N ARG A 43 9.85 -21.97 2.34
CA ARG A 43 9.76 -20.57 1.94
C ARG A 43 8.34 -20.10 1.74
N VAL A 44 8.11 -18.83 2.04
CA VAL A 44 6.86 -18.13 1.81
C VAL A 44 7.17 -16.79 1.16
N PHE A 45 6.55 -16.51 0.02
CA PHE A 45 6.61 -15.20 -0.63
C PHE A 45 5.19 -14.69 -0.88
N VAL A 46 4.97 -13.42 -0.56
CA VAL A 46 3.74 -12.67 -0.84
C VAL A 46 4.09 -11.49 -1.73
N LEU A 47 3.47 -11.43 -2.89
CA LEU A 47 3.77 -10.43 -3.92
C LEU A 47 2.54 -9.55 -4.18
N LEU A 48 2.72 -8.24 -4.08
CA LEU A 48 1.71 -7.21 -4.30
C LEU A 48 2.11 -6.32 -5.49
N PRO A 49 1.40 -6.36 -6.63
CA PRO A 49 1.67 -5.52 -7.80
C PRO A 49 0.94 -4.18 -7.77
N SER A 50 1.52 -3.18 -8.47
CA SER A 50 0.83 -1.97 -8.90
C SER A 50 1.31 -1.53 -10.28
N GLY A 51 0.49 -0.72 -10.96
CA GLY A 51 0.77 -0.20 -12.29
C GLY A 51 -0.12 -0.80 -13.36
N SER A 52 0.42 -1.00 -14.56
CA SER A 52 -0.34 -1.60 -15.69
C SER A 52 -0.70 -3.05 -15.40
N LEU A 53 -2.00 -3.37 -15.50
CA LEU A 53 -2.50 -4.72 -15.24
C LEU A 53 -1.95 -5.75 -16.24
N SER A 54 -1.86 -5.40 -17.53
CA SER A 54 -1.33 -6.30 -18.56
C SER A 54 0.12 -6.68 -18.28
N LEU A 55 0.94 -5.70 -17.93
CA LEU A 55 2.35 -5.93 -17.62
C LEU A 55 2.54 -6.75 -16.34
N THR A 56 1.77 -6.44 -15.28
CA THR A 56 1.84 -7.21 -14.02
C THR A 56 1.37 -8.64 -14.21
N GLN A 57 0.34 -8.89 -15.03
CA GLN A 57 -0.11 -10.24 -15.38
C GLN A 57 0.93 -11.02 -16.18
N SER A 58 1.61 -10.40 -17.13
CA SER A 58 2.70 -11.01 -17.90
C SER A 58 3.84 -11.44 -16.98
N ILE A 59 4.30 -10.55 -16.08
CA ILE A 59 5.35 -10.85 -15.11
C ILE A 59 4.92 -12.01 -14.18
N LEU A 60 3.72 -11.96 -13.63
CA LEU A 60 3.18 -13.00 -12.75
C LEU A 60 3.05 -14.35 -13.46
N THR A 61 2.71 -14.36 -14.75
CA THR A 61 2.64 -15.57 -15.56
C THR A 61 4.02 -16.23 -15.70
N LEU A 62 5.05 -15.42 -15.96
CA LEU A 62 6.43 -15.91 -16.03
C LEU A 62 6.90 -16.45 -14.68
N LEU A 63 6.66 -15.70 -13.60
CA LEU A 63 7.02 -16.15 -12.24
C LEU A 63 6.34 -17.46 -11.84
N ARG A 64 5.06 -17.65 -12.18
CA ARG A 64 4.34 -18.91 -11.91
C ARG A 64 4.89 -20.08 -12.70
N ARG A 65 5.18 -19.87 -13.99
CA ARG A 65 5.80 -20.91 -14.83
C ARG A 65 7.14 -21.35 -14.25
N ASP A 66 8.01 -20.40 -13.92
CA ASP A 66 9.30 -20.71 -13.32
C ASP A 66 9.15 -21.44 -11.97
N TRP A 67 8.16 -21.05 -11.16
CA TRP A 67 7.84 -21.70 -9.88
C TRP A 67 7.42 -23.16 -10.08
N GLU A 68 6.53 -23.45 -11.04
CA GLU A 68 6.05 -24.80 -11.37
C GLU A 68 7.18 -25.69 -11.89
N GLU A 69 8.19 -25.10 -12.52
CA GLU A 69 9.40 -25.80 -12.99
C GLU A 69 10.48 -25.95 -11.89
N GLY A 70 10.21 -25.51 -10.68
CA GLY A 70 11.19 -25.53 -9.57
C GLY A 70 12.33 -24.50 -9.73
N LYS A 71 12.12 -23.45 -10.52
CA LYS A 71 13.08 -22.40 -10.85
C LYS A 71 12.67 -21.05 -10.27
N GLY A 72 13.51 -20.04 -10.49
CA GLY A 72 13.22 -18.67 -10.11
C GLY A 72 12.96 -18.54 -8.62
N LEU A 73 11.76 -18.11 -8.23
CA LEU A 73 11.37 -17.96 -6.82
C LEU A 73 11.46 -19.28 -6.05
N ALA A 74 11.18 -20.42 -6.69
CA ALA A 74 11.26 -21.74 -6.05
C ALA A 74 12.68 -22.12 -5.64
N ALA A 75 13.69 -21.62 -6.34
CA ALA A 75 15.11 -21.90 -6.10
C ALA A 75 15.86 -20.75 -5.42
N ALA A 76 15.21 -19.61 -5.15
CA ALA A 76 15.87 -18.42 -4.59
C ALA A 76 16.41 -18.70 -3.19
N PRO A 77 17.72 -18.53 -2.91
CA PRO A 77 18.31 -18.87 -1.62
C PRO A 77 18.00 -17.84 -0.53
N SER A 78 17.59 -16.61 -0.90
CA SER A 78 17.24 -15.53 0.00
C SER A 78 16.06 -14.71 -0.50
N LEU A 79 15.46 -13.86 0.36
CA LEU A 79 14.44 -12.90 -0.09
C LEU A 79 15.03 -11.89 -1.08
N TYR A 80 16.29 -11.49 -0.90
CA TYR A 80 16.97 -10.61 -1.85
C TYR A 80 17.09 -11.25 -3.23
N ASP A 81 17.50 -12.53 -3.31
CA ASP A 81 17.57 -13.24 -4.59
C ASP A 81 16.19 -13.42 -5.22
N ALA A 82 15.15 -13.67 -4.43
CA ALA A 82 13.78 -13.69 -4.91
C ALA A 82 13.36 -12.34 -5.50
N ALA A 83 13.73 -11.22 -4.87
CA ALA A 83 13.50 -9.88 -5.41
C ALA A 83 14.26 -9.64 -6.72
N ARG A 84 15.49 -10.16 -6.84
CA ARG A 84 16.28 -10.09 -8.09
C ARG A 84 15.64 -10.91 -9.21
N VAL A 85 15.12 -12.09 -8.92
CA VAL A 85 14.35 -12.91 -9.87
C VAL A 85 13.14 -12.15 -10.40
N ILE A 86 12.36 -11.50 -9.52
CA ILE A 86 11.23 -10.66 -9.94
C ILE A 86 11.72 -9.52 -10.84
N GLY A 87 12.83 -8.87 -10.46
CA GLY A 87 13.45 -7.81 -11.24
C GLY A 87 13.89 -8.26 -12.64
N GLU A 88 14.37 -9.48 -12.79
CA GLU A 88 14.70 -10.07 -14.09
C GLU A 88 13.47 -10.27 -14.96
N GLN A 89 12.36 -10.76 -14.41
CA GLN A 89 11.10 -10.91 -15.16
C GLN A 89 10.51 -9.53 -15.54
N ILE A 90 10.66 -8.50 -14.68
CA ILE A 90 10.27 -7.12 -15.04
C ILE A 90 11.08 -6.64 -16.26
N ARG A 91 12.40 -6.80 -16.25
CA ARG A 91 13.25 -6.40 -17.39
C ARG A 91 12.91 -7.17 -18.64
N ARG A 92 12.69 -8.49 -18.54
CA ARG A 92 12.29 -9.33 -19.67
C ARG A 92 11.00 -8.84 -20.33
N VAL A 93 9.97 -8.53 -19.55
CA VAL A 93 8.71 -7.96 -20.08
C VAL A 93 8.92 -6.54 -20.61
N SER A 94 9.78 -5.74 -19.95
CA SER A 94 10.15 -4.42 -20.44
C SER A 94 10.82 -4.47 -21.81
N ASP A 95 11.74 -5.39 -22.04
CA ASP A 95 12.45 -5.54 -23.31
C ASP A 95 11.51 -5.92 -24.46
N LEU A 96 10.42 -6.66 -24.14
CA LEU A 96 9.42 -7.05 -25.12
C LEU A 96 8.43 -5.92 -25.44
N ASP A 97 7.94 -5.22 -24.42
CA ASP A 97 6.73 -4.40 -24.54
C ASP A 97 6.99 -2.90 -24.52
N ARG A 98 8.11 -2.42 -23.92
CA ARG A 98 8.38 -0.99 -23.71
C ARG A 98 8.35 -0.17 -24.99
N ALA A 99 9.00 -0.64 -26.06
CA ALA A 99 9.08 0.10 -27.32
C ALA A 99 7.70 0.29 -27.99
N ALA A 100 6.80 -0.71 -27.85
CA ALA A 100 5.42 -0.59 -28.35
C ALA A 100 4.59 0.38 -27.50
N LEU A 101 4.71 0.31 -26.17
CA LEU A 101 4.02 1.21 -25.26
C LEU A 101 4.42 2.68 -25.47
N GLU A 102 5.73 2.96 -25.56
CA GLU A 102 6.26 4.32 -25.73
C GLU A 102 5.83 4.94 -27.06
N ARG A 103 5.69 4.13 -28.12
CA ARG A 103 5.16 4.59 -29.44
C ARG A 103 3.74 5.13 -29.31
N ASP A 104 2.92 4.53 -28.44
CA ASP A 104 1.55 4.92 -28.18
C ASP A 104 1.41 5.84 -26.96
N HIS A 105 2.53 6.44 -26.51
CA HIS A 105 2.59 7.35 -25.35
C HIS A 105 2.16 6.74 -24.01
N TYR A 106 2.27 5.42 -23.86
CA TYR A 106 2.09 4.75 -22.59
C TYR A 106 3.45 4.51 -21.90
N ASN A 107 3.51 4.75 -20.60
CA ASN A 107 4.71 4.46 -19.82
C ASN A 107 4.72 3.01 -19.36
N PHE A 108 5.90 2.38 -19.40
CA PHE A 108 6.12 1.12 -18.71
C PHE A 108 6.13 1.38 -17.19
N ASN A 109 5.02 1.07 -16.54
CA ASN A 109 4.82 1.35 -15.12
C ASN A 109 4.38 0.09 -14.39
N VAL A 110 5.29 -0.49 -13.59
CA VAL A 110 5.04 -1.61 -12.69
C VAL A 110 5.87 -1.43 -11.43
N ASN A 111 5.31 -1.75 -10.28
CA ASN A 111 6.04 -1.87 -9.02
C ASN A 111 5.52 -3.10 -8.31
N PHE A 112 6.38 -3.74 -7.53
CA PHE A 112 5.99 -4.86 -6.69
C PHE A 112 6.48 -4.64 -5.25
N ILE A 113 5.67 -5.05 -4.28
CA ILE A 113 6.14 -5.31 -2.93
C ILE A 113 6.25 -6.83 -2.80
N LEU A 114 7.42 -7.30 -2.39
CA LEU A 114 7.69 -8.68 -2.00
C LEU A 114 7.89 -8.72 -0.50
N GLY A 115 7.05 -9.48 0.20
CA GLY A 115 7.27 -9.85 1.60
C GLY A 115 7.41 -11.35 1.73
N GLY A 116 8.20 -11.82 2.67
CA GLY A 116 8.33 -13.25 2.86
C GLY A 116 9.51 -13.68 3.71
N GLN A 117 9.75 -14.98 3.70
CA GLN A 117 10.84 -15.61 4.43
C GLN A 117 11.31 -16.87 3.71
N VAL A 118 12.62 -17.08 3.70
CA VAL A 118 13.27 -18.35 3.39
C VAL A 118 13.71 -18.99 4.70
N ARG A 119 13.62 -20.30 4.84
CA ARG A 119 14.04 -21.01 6.04
C ARG A 119 15.48 -20.64 6.43
N GLY A 120 15.67 -20.25 7.68
CA GLY A 120 16.96 -19.85 8.22
C GLY A 120 17.29 -18.37 8.06
N GLU A 121 16.45 -17.60 7.38
CA GLU A 121 16.55 -16.13 7.31
C GLU A 121 15.44 -15.47 8.15
N ALA A 122 15.60 -14.20 8.48
CA ALA A 122 14.52 -13.40 9.05
C ALA A 122 13.47 -13.04 7.96
N PRO A 123 12.18 -12.88 8.32
CA PRO A 123 11.21 -12.31 7.41
C PRO A 123 11.60 -10.89 7.03
N ASP A 124 11.42 -10.55 5.77
CA ASP A 124 11.81 -9.23 5.23
C ASP A 124 10.83 -8.72 4.20
N LEU A 125 10.99 -7.47 3.78
CA LEU A 125 10.10 -6.74 2.90
C LEU A 125 10.90 -5.92 1.88
N MET A 126 10.58 -6.07 0.60
CA MET A 126 11.26 -5.38 -0.49
C MET A 126 10.28 -4.73 -1.46
N LEU A 127 10.62 -3.52 -1.91
CA LEU A 127 10.00 -2.82 -3.03
C LEU A 127 10.84 -3.02 -4.28
N ILE A 128 10.25 -3.50 -5.35
CA ILE A 128 10.91 -3.72 -6.63
C ILE A 128 10.40 -2.70 -7.63
N TYR A 129 11.31 -1.86 -8.13
CA TYR A 129 11.03 -0.77 -9.05
C TYR A 129 10.85 -1.26 -10.51
N PRO A 130 10.33 -0.40 -11.41
CA PRO A 130 10.16 -0.74 -12.82
C PRO A 130 11.46 -1.12 -13.54
N GLN A 131 12.61 -0.72 -13.00
CA GLN A 131 13.95 -1.09 -13.49
C GLN A 131 14.42 -2.47 -13.01
N GLY A 132 13.63 -3.10 -12.13
CA GLY A 132 13.93 -4.41 -11.57
C GLY A 132 14.96 -4.39 -10.43
N ASN A 133 15.27 -3.24 -9.85
CA ASN A 133 16.11 -3.13 -8.66
C ASN A 133 15.26 -3.12 -7.38
N PRO A 134 15.66 -3.88 -6.34
CA PRO A 134 14.95 -3.89 -5.07
C PRO A 134 15.43 -2.80 -4.11
N LEU A 135 14.51 -2.32 -3.27
CA LEU A 135 14.74 -1.49 -2.08
C LEU A 135 14.22 -2.26 -0.87
N GLN A 136 15.04 -2.45 0.14
CA GLN A 136 14.69 -3.15 1.39
C GLN A 136 14.06 -2.19 2.39
N ALA A 137 13.04 -2.63 3.15
CA ALA A 137 12.56 -1.93 4.33
C ALA A 137 13.65 -1.97 5.43
N THR A 138 13.63 -0.97 6.31
CA THR A 138 14.58 -0.87 7.41
C THR A 138 13.83 -0.82 8.75
N GLU A 139 14.53 -1.04 9.85
CA GLU A 139 13.93 -0.91 11.19
C GLU A 139 13.38 0.50 11.46
N ASP A 140 14.03 1.54 10.91
CA ASP A 140 13.58 2.93 11.02
C ASP A 140 12.41 3.24 10.08
N SER A 141 12.25 2.49 8.98
CA SER A 141 11.15 2.60 8.04
C SER A 141 10.59 1.19 7.74
N PRO A 142 9.88 0.58 8.72
CA PRO A 142 9.51 -0.84 8.67
C PRO A 142 8.22 -1.09 7.89
N TYR A 143 7.96 -0.32 6.85
CA TYR A 143 6.85 -0.55 5.93
C TYR A 143 7.17 -0.03 4.53
N LEU A 144 6.53 -0.62 3.54
CA LEU A 144 6.60 -0.20 2.14
C LEU A 144 5.20 -0.05 1.56
N GLN A 145 5.04 0.87 0.62
CA GLN A 145 3.75 1.17 -0.02
C GLN A 145 3.94 1.34 -1.52
N ILE A 146 2.93 0.95 -2.31
CA ILE A 146 2.85 1.21 -3.75
C ILE A 146 1.45 1.68 -4.14
N GLY A 147 1.38 2.46 -5.22
CA GLY A 147 0.14 3.06 -5.71
C GLY A 147 -0.18 4.38 -5.01
N GLU A 148 -1.39 4.53 -4.48
CA GLU A 148 -1.86 5.75 -3.80
C GLU A 148 -1.35 5.87 -2.36
N THR A 149 -0.08 6.18 -2.19
CA THR A 149 0.61 6.12 -0.88
C THR A 149 0.32 7.30 0.04
N LYS A 150 -0.06 8.46 -0.50
CA LYS A 150 -0.12 9.74 0.24
C LYS A 150 -1.17 9.79 1.35
N TYR A 151 -2.30 9.12 1.19
CA TYR A 151 -3.40 9.19 2.16
C TYR A 151 -3.25 8.23 3.34
N GLY A 152 -2.67 7.07 3.09
CA GLY A 152 -2.46 6.05 4.12
C GLY A 152 -1.16 6.21 4.91
N ARG A 153 -0.14 6.83 4.32
CA ARG A 153 1.19 6.99 4.90
C ARG A 153 1.20 7.65 6.28
N PRO A 154 0.49 8.76 6.54
CA PRO A 154 0.51 9.41 7.85
C PRO A 154 0.05 8.52 9.01
N ILE A 155 -0.74 7.49 8.74
CA ILE A 155 -1.17 6.49 9.73
C ILE A 155 0.02 5.60 10.10
N LEU A 156 0.74 5.10 9.10
CA LEU A 156 1.88 4.19 9.28
C LEU A 156 3.06 4.90 9.95
N ASP A 157 3.41 6.10 9.51
CA ASP A 157 4.51 6.92 10.06
C ASP A 157 4.36 7.13 11.57
N ARG A 158 3.12 7.32 12.05
CA ARG A 158 2.85 7.57 13.46
C ARG A 158 2.82 6.31 14.31
N GLY A 159 2.39 5.19 13.73
CA GLY A 159 2.03 4.01 14.52
C GLY A 159 3.02 2.87 14.48
N ILE A 160 3.71 2.66 13.35
CA ILE A 160 4.56 1.48 13.19
C ILE A 160 5.94 1.69 13.82
N ARG A 161 6.35 0.69 14.62
CA ARG A 161 7.68 0.61 15.21
C ARG A 161 8.15 -0.84 15.14
N PHE A 162 9.29 -1.10 14.45
CA PHE A 162 9.79 -2.44 14.18
C PHE A 162 9.83 -3.33 15.45
N ASN A 163 10.40 -2.83 16.53
CA ASN A 163 10.62 -3.59 17.75
C ASN A 163 9.40 -3.71 18.68
N HIS A 164 8.33 -2.94 18.44
CA HIS A 164 7.23 -2.82 19.42
C HIS A 164 5.86 -3.20 18.85
N THR A 165 5.63 -2.93 17.56
CA THR A 165 4.32 -3.16 16.94
C THR A 165 4.07 -4.65 16.76
N THR A 166 3.05 -5.19 17.40
CA THR A 166 2.61 -6.57 17.24
C THR A 166 1.97 -6.78 15.85
N LEU A 167 1.86 -8.05 15.42
CA LEU A 167 1.20 -8.36 14.14
C LEU A 167 -0.28 -7.94 14.12
N GLU A 168 -0.97 -8.04 15.25
CA GLU A 168 -2.35 -7.59 15.37
C GLU A 168 -2.48 -6.07 15.24
N GLU A 169 -1.60 -5.31 15.86
CA GLU A 169 -1.55 -3.86 15.72
C GLU A 169 -1.18 -3.47 14.30
N ALA A 170 -0.16 -4.11 13.70
CA ALA A 170 0.22 -3.87 12.30
C ALA A 170 -0.94 -4.13 11.34
N ALA A 171 -1.74 -5.19 11.57
CA ALA A 171 -2.93 -5.48 10.79
C ALA A 171 -3.99 -4.36 10.92
N LYS A 172 -4.21 -3.83 12.12
CA LYS A 172 -5.10 -2.68 12.34
C LYS A 172 -4.60 -1.43 11.61
N TYR A 173 -3.30 -1.11 11.72
CA TYR A 173 -2.69 0.00 11.01
C TYR A 173 -2.80 -0.15 9.49
N ALA A 174 -2.62 -1.35 8.96
CA ALA A 174 -2.81 -1.63 7.53
C ALA A 174 -4.26 -1.37 7.07
N LEU A 175 -5.26 -1.84 7.82
CA LEU A 175 -6.66 -1.57 7.51
C LEU A 175 -7.01 -0.08 7.62
N LEU A 176 -6.51 0.64 8.63
CA LEU A 176 -6.74 2.07 8.80
C LEU A 176 -6.07 2.89 7.68
N SER A 177 -4.90 2.47 7.25
CA SER A 177 -4.19 3.07 6.13
C SER A 177 -4.96 2.91 4.81
N LEU A 178 -5.50 1.70 4.55
CA LEU A 178 -6.40 1.44 3.42
C LEU A 178 -7.70 2.24 3.52
N ASP A 179 -8.34 2.27 4.69
CA ASP A 179 -9.58 3.03 4.91
C ASP A 179 -9.39 4.53 4.63
N SER A 180 -8.32 5.12 5.14
CA SER A 180 -7.97 6.52 4.89
C SER A 180 -7.77 6.81 3.40
N THR A 181 -7.16 5.86 2.69
CA THR A 181 -6.96 5.98 1.24
C THR A 181 -8.28 5.86 0.49
N MET A 182 -9.13 4.91 0.85
CA MET A 182 -10.46 4.71 0.21
C MET A 182 -11.40 5.90 0.44
N LYS A 183 -11.34 6.56 1.59
CA LYS A 183 -12.11 7.79 1.85
C LYS A 183 -11.72 8.96 0.98
N SER A 184 -10.46 9.01 0.57
CA SER A 184 -9.89 10.12 -0.19
C SER A 184 -9.72 9.84 -1.68
N ASN A 185 -9.80 8.58 -2.09
CA ASN A 185 -9.59 8.14 -3.47
C ASN A 185 -10.53 6.99 -3.85
N VAL A 186 -11.56 7.30 -4.62
CA VAL A 186 -12.58 6.35 -5.08
C VAL A 186 -12.04 5.20 -5.94
N THR A 187 -10.84 5.36 -6.52
CA THR A 187 -10.22 4.35 -7.36
C THR A 187 -9.58 3.20 -6.58
N VAL A 188 -9.45 3.36 -5.26
CA VAL A 188 -9.02 2.33 -4.31
C VAL A 188 -10.24 1.83 -3.55
N GLY A 189 -10.41 0.53 -3.44
CA GLY A 189 -11.61 0.00 -2.77
C GLY A 189 -11.64 -1.51 -2.61
N PRO A 190 -12.63 -1.97 -1.83
CA PRO A 190 -12.82 -3.39 -1.56
C PRO A 190 -13.07 -4.21 -2.84
N PRO A 191 -12.88 -5.56 -2.73
CA PRO A 191 -12.44 -6.30 -1.53
C PRO A 191 -11.01 -5.97 -1.09
N ILE A 192 -10.76 -6.04 0.24
CA ILE A 192 -9.42 -5.88 0.81
C ILE A 192 -8.86 -7.26 1.17
N ASP A 193 -7.68 -7.58 0.69
CA ASP A 193 -6.92 -8.75 1.16
C ASP A 193 -5.95 -8.31 2.26
N LEU A 194 -5.96 -9.00 3.39
CA LEU A 194 -5.07 -8.81 4.54
C LEU A 194 -4.48 -10.15 4.95
N LEU A 195 -3.16 -10.18 5.09
CA LEU A 195 -2.38 -11.35 5.48
C LEU A 195 -1.46 -10.97 6.64
N ALA A 196 -1.41 -11.81 7.66
CA ALA A 196 -0.44 -11.72 8.75
C ALA A 196 0.38 -13.01 8.82
N TYR A 197 1.70 -12.87 8.84
CA TYR A 197 2.66 -13.95 8.84
C TYR A 197 3.57 -13.83 10.06
N SER A 198 3.67 -14.88 10.89
CA SER A 198 4.62 -14.92 12.00
C SER A 198 5.99 -15.40 11.53
N THR A 199 7.04 -14.88 12.17
CA THR A 199 8.42 -15.37 11.97
C THR A 199 8.46 -16.88 12.13
N ASP A 200 9.16 -17.56 11.20
CA ASP A 200 9.40 -19.00 11.15
C ASP A 200 8.16 -19.91 10.97
N GLU A 201 7.00 -19.33 10.69
CA GLU A 201 5.80 -20.11 10.38
C GLU A 201 5.93 -20.92 9.08
N LEU A 202 6.65 -20.40 8.10
CA LEU A 202 6.93 -21.00 6.78
C LEU A 202 5.69 -21.59 6.09
N ASP A 203 4.54 -20.99 6.37
CA ASP A 203 3.23 -21.26 5.75
C ASP A 203 2.34 -20.02 5.94
N ILE A 204 1.23 -19.93 5.25
CA ILE A 204 0.24 -18.85 5.39
C ILE A 204 -1.01 -19.41 6.06
N THR A 205 -1.15 -19.14 7.37
CA THR A 205 -2.31 -19.59 8.15
C THR A 205 -3.31 -18.49 8.44
N ARG A 206 -2.91 -17.20 8.28
CA ARG A 206 -3.72 -16.03 8.61
C ARG A 206 -3.86 -15.12 7.40
N HIS A 207 -4.93 -15.33 6.64
CA HIS A 207 -5.37 -14.49 5.53
C HIS A 207 -6.86 -14.24 5.64
N ARG A 208 -7.29 -12.99 5.41
CA ARG A 208 -8.70 -12.62 5.36
C ARG A 208 -8.96 -11.66 4.20
N ARG A 209 -10.08 -11.90 3.51
CA ARG A 209 -10.61 -11.02 2.48
C ARG A 209 -11.85 -10.33 3.02
N PHE A 210 -11.80 -9.01 3.12
CA PHE A 210 -12.90 -8.17 3.58
C PHE A 210 -13.69 -7.65 2.38
N MET A 211 -14.98 -7.93 2.35
CA MET A 211 -15.91 -7.37 1.39
C MET A 211 -16.32 -5.94 1.83
N GLU A 212 -17.03 -5.22 0.97
CA GLU A 212 -17.42 -3.83 1.25
C GLU A 212 -18.29 -3.68 2.50
N ASP A 213 -19.16 -4.66 2.73
CA ASP A 213 -20.11 -4.75 3.84
C ASP A 213 -19.62 -5.59 5.02
N ASP A 214 -18.34 -5.96 5.07
CA ASP A 214 -17.76 -6.76 6.14
C ASP A 214 -17.98 -6.09 7.51
N PRO A 215 -18.67 -6.77 8.46
CA PRO A 215 -19.05 -6.17 9.75
C PRO A 215 -17.84 -5.72 10.60
N ASP A 216 -16.73 -6.44 10.53
CA ASP A 216 -15.56 -6.09 11.33
C ASP A 216 -14.82 -4.90 10.72
N LEU A 217 -14.77 -4.80 9.39
CA LEU A 217 -14.24 -3.63 8.70
C LEU A 217 -15.05 -2.38 9.05
N LEU A 218 -16.40 -2.49 9.03
CA LEU A 218 -17.30 -1.40 9.41
C LEU A 218 -17.13 -0.99 10.87
N LYS A 219 -16.97 -1.96 11.79
CA LYS A 219 -16.67 -1.67 13.22
C LYS A 219 -15.35 -0.93 13.38
N VAL A 220 -14.28 -1.37 12.68
CA VAL A 220 -12.96 -0.71 12.73
C VAL A 220 -13.09 0.74 12.27
N ARG A 221 -13.74 1.00 11.13
CA ARG A 221 -14.00 2.34 10.58
C ARG A 221 -14.76 3.23 11.56
N THR A 222 -15.89 2.74 12.06
CA THR A 222 -16.75 3.51 12.99
C THR A 222 -15.99 3.87 14.25
N LYS A 223 -15.29 2.89 14.83
CA LYS A 223 -14.52 3.11 16.06
C LYS A 223 -13.36 4.08 15.86
N TRP A 224 -12.69 4.00 14.72
CA TRP A 224 -11.61 4.92 14.36
C TRP A 224 -12.12 6.35 14.23
N ASP A 225 -13.21 6.59 13.50
CA ASP A 225 -13.82 7.91 13.34
C ASP A 225 -14.24 8.52 14.69
N GLN A 226 -14.83 7.72 15.57
CA GLN A 226 -15.15 8.14 16.94
C GLN A 226 -13.90 8.50 17.74
N SER A 227 -12.84 7.68 17.65
CA SER A 227 -11.60 7.87 18.40
C SER A 227 -10.87 9.13 17.98
N ILE A 228 -10.81 9.44 16.69
CA ILE A 228 -10.23 10.69 16.19
C ILE A 228 -10.98 11.90 16.75
N ARG A 229 -12.32 11.91 16.67
CA ARG A 229 -13.13 13.02 17.21
C ARG A 229 -12.88 13.23 18.71
N GLN A 230 -12.85 12.13 19.47
CA GLN A 230 -12.55 12.19 20.91
C GLN A 230 -11.13 12.68 21.20
N ALA A 231 -10.14 12.26 20.39
CA ALA A 231 -8.77 12.72 20.53
C ALA A 231 -8.67 14.24 20.29
N VAL A 232 -9.32 14.75 19.24
CA VAL A 232 -9.34 16.20 18.95
C VAL A 232 -9.95 16.99 20.10
N LEU A 233 -11.07 16.53 20.70
CA LEU A 233 -11.71 17.18 21.84
C LEU A 233 -10.82 17.26 23.10
N ARG A 234 -9.83 16.36 23.20
CA ARG A 234 -8.87 16.33 24.34
C ARG A 234 -7.62 17.17 24.11
N LEU A 235 -7.44 17.72 22.91
CA LEU A 235 -6.30 18.60 22.63
C LEU A 235 -6.44 19.92 23.42
N PRO A 236 -5.33 20.56 23.78
CA PRO A 236 -5.37 21.88 24.40
C PRO A 236 -6.12 22.90 23.55
N ASN A 237 -6.88 23.76 24.21
CA ASN A 237 -7.58 24.87 23.54
C ASN A 237 -6.59 25.81 22.88
N LEU A 238 -6.83 26.15 21.63
CA LEU A 238 -6.07 27.17 20.91
C LEU A 238 -6.48 28.56 21.39
N ARG A 239 -5.49 29.40 21.69
CA ARG A 239 -5.71 30.81 21.99
C ARG A 239 -5.57 31.61 20.71
N PHE A 240 -6.65 32.23 20.28
CA PHE A 240 -6.64 33.18 19.17
C PHE A 240 -6.41 34.59 19.74
N THR A 241 -5.46 35.36 19.16
CA THR A 241 -5.24 36.76 19.52
C THR A 241 -6.46 37.54 19.02
N ARG A 242 -7.18 38.23 19.92
CA ARG A 242 -8.18 39.20 19.49
C ARG A 242 -7.48 40.35 18.75
N ARG A 243 -8.07 40.79 17.66
CA ARG A 243 -7.60 41.97 16.91
C ARG A 243 -7.60 43.16 17.87
N ALA A 244 -6.44 43.50 18.45
CA ALA A 244 -6.27 44.74 19.18
C ALA A 244 -6.18 45.86 18.14
N GLY A 245 -6.70 47.03 18.49
CA GLY A 245 -6.66 48.24 17.64
C GLY A 245 -5.25 48.46 17.10
N ALA A 246 -5.17 49.02 15.92
CA ALA A 246 -4.02 49.25 15.06
C ALA A 246 -2.65 49.28 15.77
N GLY A 247 -1.84 48.24 15.56
CA GLY A 247 -0.45 48.21 16.03
C GLY A 247 0.22 46.83 16.19
N GLN A 248 -0.51 45.74 16.21
CA GLN A 248 0.09 44.41 16.42
C GLN A 248 -0.44 43.35 15.44
N GLN A 249 0.41 42.90 14.59
CA GLN A 249 0.29 41.90 13.54
C GLN A 249 -0.70 42.26 12.39
N PRO A 250 -0.28 42.18 11.13
CA PRO A 250 -1.19 42.37 10.00
C PRO A 250 -2.26 41.28 10.02
N ALA A 251 -3.51 41.72 9.92
CA ALA A 251 -4.62 40.81 9.69
C ALA A 251 -4.44 40.10 8.33
N PRO A 252 -4.93 38.86 8.18
CA PRO A 252 -4.97 38.22 6.86
C PRO A 252 -5.76 39.16 5.92
N GLU A 253 -5.28 39.25 4.68
CA GLU A 253 -5.90 40.02 3.60
C GLU A 253 -7.38 39.62 3.46
N THR A 254 -8.28 40.56 3.69
CA THR A 254 -9.70 40.33 3.53
C THR A 254 -10.09 40.81 2.15
N ILE A 255 -10.32 39.89 1.22
CA ILE A 255 -10.91 40.22 -0.08
C ILE A 255 -12.39 40.52 0.18
N GLN A 256 -12.78 41.79 0.07
CA GLN A 256 -14.19 42.18 0.04
C GLN A 256 -14.70 41.88 -1.37
N LEU A 257 -15.84 41.24 -1.44
CA LEU A 257 -16.59 41.12 -2.70
C LEU A 257 -17.06 42.55 -3.04
N ASP A 258 -16.64 43.04 -4.21
CA ASP A 258 -17.15 44.29 -4.78
C ASP A 258 -18.66 44.12 -5.01
N GLU A 259 -19.47 44.81 -4.22
CA GLU A 259 -20.90 44.91 -4.52
C GLU A 259 -21.01 45.69 -5.84
N GLY A 260 -21.25 44.97 -6.93
CA GLY A 260 -21.47 45.60 -8.22
C GLY A 260 -22.54 46.71 -8.17
N PRO A 261 -22.48 47.70 -9.06
CA PRO A 261 -23.38 48.83 -9.04
C PRO A 261 -24.83 48.39 -9.11
N GLY A 262 -25.61 48.74 -8.08
CA GLY A 262 -27.05 48.47 -8.03
C GLY A 262 -27.75 48.99 -9.27
N GLU A 263 -28.46 48.15 -9.93
CA GLU A 263 -29.42 48.51 -10.99
C GLU A 263 -30.46 49.47 -10.33
N THR A 264 -30.36 50.74 -10.67
CA THR A 264 -31.46 51.68 -10.46
C THR A 264 -32.47 51.51 -11.56
N ALA A 265 -33.69 51.28 -11.17
CA ALA A 265 -34.89 51.13 -11.96
C ALA A 265 -35.21 52.31 -12.90
#